data_1eccc235e7c36ad37b27cef0bffa9368
#
_entry.id   1eccc235e7c36ad37b27cef0bffa9368
#
_cell.length_a   1.000
_cell.length_b   1.000
_cell.length_c   1.000
_cell.angle_alpha   90.00
_cell.angle_beta   90.00
_cell.angle_gamma   90.00
#
_symmetry.space_group_name_H-M   'P 1'
#
loop_
_entity.id
_entity.type
_entity.pdbx_description
1 polymer ?
#
loop_
_entity_poly.entity_id
_entity_poly.type
_entity_poly.pdbx_seq_one_letter_code
_entity_poly.pdbx_strand_id
1 'polypeptide(L)'
;YPAREAALRAGMGVIGQNGMLITPEYGSRFVIILMATDIMHDAPDSGERGGCLHCGRCAKACPAGAIDARGLSRPERCIRNFMMEGVVAPEALREKMGMRLIGCDICQRVCPMQPKFEAGKTLGLKLCALVTEDQSLFSAAIQKLSGEIGKNAARPQRVRAQAALLAGNSGDAKYLPVLESWANLPFEAVAEHARWAKERLSKAGLDRTNKTD
;
A
#
# COMPACT_ATOMS: atom_id res chain seq x y z
N TYR A 1 -15.13 3.52 14.94
CA TYR A 1 -14.40 4.12 16.06
C TYR A 1 -12.93 4.34 15.67
N PRO A 2 -12.32 5.48 15.98
CA PRO A 2 -10.93 5.77 15.59
C PRO A 2 -9.94 4.96 16.45
N ALA A 3 -9.53 3.79 15.95
CA ALA A 3 -8.69 2.84 16.70
C ALA A 3 -7.38 3.45 17.23
N ARG A 4 -6.73 4.34 16.44
CA ARG A 4 -5.50 5.01 16.89
C ARG A 4 -5.71 5.94 18.07
N GLU A 5 -6.83 6.65 18.09
CA GLU A 5 -7.19 7.54 19.20
C GLU A 5 -7.49 6.73 20.46
N ALA A 6 -8.22 5.63 20.34
CA ALA A 6 -8.49 4.74 21.46
C ALA A 6 -7.19 4.16 22.05
N ALA A 7 -6.28 3.71 21.21
CA ALA A 7 -4.98 3.19 21.63
C ALA A 7 -4.09 4.27 22.28
N LEU A 8 -4.15 5.51 21.77
CA LEU A 8 -3.45 6.65 22.39
C LEU A 8 -3.99 6.94 23.80
N ARG A 9 -5.32 7.00 23.95
CA ARG A 9 -5.96 7.18 25.27
C ARG A 9 -5.69 6.03 26.24
N ALA A 10 -5.51 4.81 25.69
CA ALA A 10 -5.10 3.65 26.48
C ALA A 10 -3.60 3.65 26.84
N GLY A 11 -2.85 4.72 26.56
CA GLY A 11 -1.44 4.85 26.89
C GLY A 11 -0.52 3.87 26.16
N MET A 12 -0.96 3.30 25.01
CA MET A 12 -0.17 2.30 24.29
C MET A 12 1.08 2.86 23.61
N GLY A 13 1.16 4.15 23.37
CA GLY A 13 2.27 4.79 22.68
C GLY A 13 1.94 6.23 22.29
N VAL A 14 2.67 6.76 21.29
CA VAL A 14 2.50 8.12 20.78
C VAL A 14 2.20 8.12 19.29
N ILE A 15 1.53 9.16 18.79
CA ILE A 15 1.36 9.35 17.34
C ILE A 15 2.62 9.96 16.77
N GLY A 16 3.27 9.23 15.88
CA GLY A 16 4.48 9.69 15.21
C GLY A 16 4.23 10.70 14.10
N GLN A 17 5.30 11.32 13.62
CA GLN A 17 5.28 12.27 12.49
C GLN A 17 4.66 11.65 11.23
N ASN A 18 4.73 10.34 11.05
CA ASN A 18 4.08 9.61 9.95
C ASN A 18 2.59 9.33 10.17
N GLY A 19 1.99 9.83 11.25
CA GLY A 19 0.58 9.61 11.59
C GLY A 19 0.27 8.20 12.11
N MET A 20 1.28 7.37 12.36
CA MET A 20 1.11 6.03 12.94
C MET A 20 1.29 6.07 14.45
N LEU A 21 0.56 5.19 15.17
CA LEU A 21 0.86 4.93 16.57
C LEU A 21 2.22 4.21 16.65
N ILE A 22 3.10 4.69 17.52
CA ILE A 22 4.42 4.11 17.78
C ILE A 22 4.44 3.65 19.22
N THR A 23 4.70 2.36 19.44
CA THR A 23 4.92 1.78 20.77
C THR A 23 6.41 1.54 20.98
N PRO A 24 6.91 1.51 22.23
CA PRO A 24 8.32 1.24 22.52
C PRO A 24 8.76 -0.15 22.01
N GLU A 25 7.91 -1.15 22.12
CA GLU A 25 8.22 -2.56 21.87
C GLU A 25 8.11 -2.94 20.39
N TYR A 26 7.06 -2.44 19.71
CA TYR A 26 6.71 -2.87 18.35
C TYR A 26 6.89 -1.78 17.28
N GLY A 27 7.37 -0.61 17.67
CA GLY A 27 7.41 0.54 16.76
C GLY A 27 6.00 0.87 16.24
N SER A 28 5.82 0.94 14.92
CA SER A 28 4.51 1.19 14.30
C SER A 28 4.00 0.00 13.45
N ARG A 29 4.59 -1.19 13.61
CA ARG A 29 4.27 -2.38 12.79
C ARG A 29 3.45 -3.40 13.58
N PHE A 30 2.23 -3.02 13.92
CA PHE A 30 1.27 -3.90 14.59
C PHE A 30 -0.15 -3.56 14.14
N VAL A 31 -1.09 -4.41 14.53
CA VAL A 31 -2.52 -4.20 14.29
C VAL A 31 -3.19 -3.80 15.59
N ILE A 32 -3.95 -2.71 15.57
CA ILE A 32 -4.77 -2.29 16.71
C ILE A 32 -6.11 -3.02 16.61
N ILE A 33 -6.43 -3.77 17.65
CA ILE A 33 -7.72 -4.44 17.81
C ILE A 33 -8.46 -3.75 18.95
N LEU A 34 -9.71 -3.38 18.72
CA LEU A 34 -10.62 -2.86 19.73
C LEU A 34 -11.62 -3.95 20.11
N MET A 35 -11.75 -4.20 21.38
CA MET A 35 -12.72 -5.14 21.93
C MET A 35 -13.64 -4.39 22.89
N ALA A 36 -14.95 -4.47 22.66
CA ALA A 36 -15.93 -4.00 23.61
C ALA A 36 -16.16 -5.06 24.68
N THR A 37 -16.21 -4.66 25.94
CA THR A 37 -16.44 -5.53 27.09
C THR A 37 -17.25 -4.80 28.15
N ASP A 38 -17.97 -5.54 28.94
CA ASP A 38 -18.66 -5.09 30.16
C ASP A 38 -17.81 -5.28 31.44
N ILE A 39 -16.62 -5.83 31.29
CA ILE A 39 -15.68 -5.99 32.40
C ILE A 39 -15.13 -4.63 32.78
N MET A 40 -15.34 -4.25 34.02
CA MET A 40 -14.72 -3.05 34.58
C MET A 40 -13.22 -3.32 34.81
N HIS A 41 -12.39 -2.38 34.40
CA HIS A 41 -10.97 -2.40 34.71
C HIS A 41 -10.47 -0.98 34.92
N ASP A 42 -9.36 -0.84 35.65
CA ASP A 42 -8.76 0.43 35.92
C ASP A 42 -8.25 1.12 34.67
N ALA A 43 -8.26 2.45 34.69
CA ALA A 43 -7.64 3.22 33.61
C ALA A 43 -6.16 2.87 33.50
N PRO A 44 -5.63 2.70 32.28
CA PRO A 44 -4.21 2.41 32.11
C PRO A 44 -3.37 3.56 32.65
N ASP A 45 -2.21 3.23 33.21
CA ASP A 45 -1.20 4.22 33.55
C ASP A 45 -0.74 4.93 32.27
N SER A 46 -1.04 6.23 32.19
CA SER A 46 -0.72 7.09 31.05
C SER A 46 0.73 7.58 31.05
N GLY A 47 1.64 6.84 31.68
CA GLY A 47 3.06 7.18 31.74
C GLY A 47 3.63 7.54 30.37
N GLU A 48 4.50 8.56 30.30
CA GLU A 48 5.19 8.98 29.08
C GLU A 48 5.97 7.79 28.50
N ARG A 49 5.44 7.23 27.43
CA ARG A 49 6.10 6.17 26.69
C ARG A 49 6.84 6.81 25.52
N GLY A 50 8.15 6.62 25.50
CA GLY A 50 9.00 7.11 24.40
C GLY A 50 8.43 6.77 23.02
N GLY A 51 8.70 7.59 22.04
CA GLY A 51 8.07 7.45 20.73
C GLY A 51 8.81 8.20 19.63
N CYS A 52 8.13 9.07 18.90
CA CYS A 52 8.65 9.74 17.73
C CYS A 52 9.83 10.68 18.07
N LEU A 53 10.96 10.50 17.37
CA LEU A 53 12.16 11.36 17.49
C LEU A 53 12.05 12.63 16.64
N HIS A 54 10.96 12.88 15.93
CA HIS A 54 10.77 14.01 15.00
C HIS A 54 11.93 14.20 14.01
N CYS A 55 12.60 13.10 13.62
CA CYS A 55 13.81 13.12 12.78
C CYS A 55 13.58 13.39 11.29
N GLY A 56 12.31 13.51 10.83
CA GLY A 56 11.94 13.82 9.45
C GLY A 56 12.19 12.74 8.41
N ARG A 57 12.75 11.57 8.76
CA ARG A 57 13.07 10.50 7.80
C ARG A 57 11.85 10.01 7.04
N CYS A 58 10.70 9.87 7.71
CA CYS A 58 9.45 9.45 7.09
C CYS A 58 8.90 10.46 6.08
N ALA A 59 9.02 11.76 6.36
CA ALA A 59 8.65 12.83 5.44
C ALA A 59 9.55 12.82 4.20
N LYS A 60 10.88 12.74 4.39
CA LYS A 60 11.86 12.69 3.30
C LYS A 60 11.68 11.46 2.40
N ALA A 61 11.34 10.31 2.97
CA ALA A 61 11.20 9.06 2.23
C ALA A 61 9.83 8.89 1.56
N CYS A 62 8.81 9.69 1.90
CA CYS A 62 7.47 9.53 1.36
C CYS A 62 7.43 9.88 -0.14
N PRO A 63 7.18 8.92 -1.04
CA PRO A 63 7.23 9.17 -2.48
C PRO A 63 6.13 10.12 -2.96
N ALA A 64 5.03 10.21 -2.21
CA ALA A 64 3.89 11.07 -2.53
C ALA A 64 3.91 12.44 -1.80
N GLY A 65 4.88 12.68 -0.91
CA GLY A 65 4.90 13.86 -0.07
C GLY A 65 3.64 13.98 0.81
N ALA A 66 3.12 12.84 1.28
CA ALA A 66 1.95 12.77 2.14
C ALA A 66 2.25 13.14 3.59
N ILE A 67 3.52 13.24 3.96
CA ILE A 67 4.00 13.62 5.30
C ILE A 67 4.79 14.90 5.13
N ASP A 68 4.43 15.95 5.85
CA ASP A 68 5.15 17.22 5.82
C ASP A 68 6.15 17.36 6.99
N ALA A 69 6.91 18.46 6.96
CA ALA A 69 7.93 18.74 7.98
C ALA A 69 7.34 18.92 9.39
N ARG A 70 6.05 19.31 9.47
CA ARG A 70 5.34 19.51 10.75
C ARG A 70 4.75 18.23 11.31
N GLY A 71 4.86 17.11 10.57
CA GLY A 71 4.41 15.82 11.02
C GLY A 71 2.94 15.51 10.68
N LEU A 72 2.26 16.38 9.98
CA LEU A 72 0.90 16.07 9.53
C LEU A 72 0.93 15.19 8.28
N SER A 73 0.39 13.99 8.40
CA SER A 73 0.11 13.18 7.22
C SER A 73 -1.07 13.78 6.44
N ARG A 74 -0.92 13.89 5.13
CA ARG A 74 -1.99 14.27 4.19
C ARG A 74 -2.59 12.98 3.59
N PRO A 75 -3.65 12.45 4.19
CA PRO A 75 -4.23 11.16 3.77
C PRO A 75 -4.61 11.14 2.29
N GLU A 76 -5.11 12.26 1.78
CA GLU A 76 -5.50 12.45 0.38
C GLU A 76 -4.33 12.29 -0.62
N ARG A 77 -3.09 12.34 -0.16
CA ARG A 77 -1.88 12.12 -0.98
C ARG A 77 -1.26 10.75 -0.74
N CYS A 78 -1.69 10.03 0.30
CA CYS A 78 -1.08 8.76 0.66
C CYS A 78 -1.42 7.67 -0.36
N ILE A 79 -0.40 7.12 -1.01
CA ILE A 79 -0.60 6.05 -2.01
C ILE A 79 -1.27 4.80 -1.42
N ARG A 80 -1.14 4.55 -0.11
CA ARG A 80 -1.84 3.46 0.55
C ARG A 80 -3.37 3.58 0.44
N ASN A 81 -3.91 4.79 0.53
CA ASN A 81 -5.36 4.99 0.47
C ASN A 81 -5.91 4.55 -0.90
N PHE A 82 -5.28 4.97 -1.99
CA PHE A 82 -5.69 4.55 -3.34
C PHE A 82 -5.61 3.04 -3.52
N MET A 83 -4.57 2.39 -2.98
CA MET A 83 -4.43 0.93 -3.01
C MET A 83 -5.52 0.21 -2.24
N MET A 84 -5.95 0.76 -1.10
CA MET A 84 -6.93 0.11 -0.21
C MET A 84 -8.38 0.38 -0.60
N GLU A 85 -8.67 1.50 -1.22
CA GLU A 85 -10.04 1.88 -1.61
C GLU A 85 -10.43 1.37 -2.99
N GLY A 86 -9.46 1.05 -3.85
CA GLY A 86 -9.70 0.58 -5.22
C GLY A 86 -10.27 1.67 -6.11
N VAL A 87 -9.94 2.92 -5.82
CA VAL A 87 -10.27 4.10 -6.60
C VAL A 87 -9.20 4.42 -7.63
N VAL A 88 -9.52 5.29 -8.58
CA VAL A 88 -8.55 5.76 -9.58
C VAL A 88 -7.44 6.53 -8.87
N ALA A 89 -6.20 6.06 -9.02
CA ALA A 89 -5.05 6.77 -8.50
C ALA A 89 -4.72 7.98 -9.40
N PRO A 90 -4.42 9.15 -8.81
CA PRO A 90 -3.92 10.30 -9.56
C PRO A 90 -2.68 9.92 -10.38
N GLU A 91 -2.60 10.37 -11.62
CA GLU A 91 -1.53 9.98 -12.56
C GLU A 91 -0.13 10.24 -11.97
N ALA A 92 0.08 11.37 -11.33
CA ALA A 92 1.34 11.73 -10.66
C ALA A 92 1.77 10.75 -9.56
N LEU A 93 0.88 9.88 -9.08
CA LEU A 93 1.16 8.88 -8.04
C LEU A 93 1.33 7.47 -8.60
N ARG A 94 0.80 7.16 -9.80
CA ARG A 94 0.79 5.80 -10.37
C ARG A 94 2.20 5.21 -10.49
N GLU A 95 3.15 5.99 -10.99
CA GLU A 95 4.55 5.58 -11.07
C GLU A 95 5.19 5.41 -9.68
N LYS A 96 4.88 6.31 -8.75
CA LYS A 96 5.42 6.30 -7.38
C LYS A 96 4.93 5.12 -6.54
N MET A 97 3.85 4.46 -6.95
CA MET A 97 3.41 3.20 -6.35
C MET A 97 4.41 2.07 -6.61
N GLY A 98 5.20 2.14 -7.69
CA GLY A 98 6.23 1.15 -8.03
C GLY A 98 5.64 -0.24 -8.16
N MET A 99 6.31 -1.25 -7.60
CA MET A 99 5.89 -2.65 -7.63
C MET A 99 5.11 -3.09 -6.37
N ARG A 100 4.42 -2.18 -5.71
CA ARG A 100 3.62 -2.48 -4.51
C ARG A 100 2.20 -2.87 -4.90
N LEU A 101 1.83 -4.10 -4.59
CA LEU A 101 0.48 -4.59 -4.86
C LEU A 101 -0.53 -4.03 -3.85
N ILE A 102 -0.21 -4.11 -2.56
CA ILE A 102 -1.11 -3.71 -1.48
C ILE A 102 -0.31 -3.04 -0.38
N GLY A 103 -0.78 -1.87 0.05
CA GLY A 103 -0.19 -1.12 1.13
C GLY A 103 1.13 -0.44 0.78
N CYS A 104 1.51 0.47 1.66
CA CYS A 104 2.79 1.18 1.59
C CYS A 104 3.31 1.35 3.01
N ASP A 105 4.51 0.89 3.27
CA ASP A 105 5.17 0.91 4.57
C ASP A 105 6.50 1.71 4.57
N ILE A 106 6.76 2.51 3.52
CA ILE A 106 8.02 3.25 3.38
C ILE A 106 8.31 4.10 4.61
N CYS A 107 7.32 4.86 5.08
CA CYS A 107 7.48 5.73 6.26
C CYS A 107 7.75 4.94 7.55
N GLN A 108 7.28 3.70 7.63
CA GLN A 108 7.56 2.81 8.75
C GLN A 108 8.98 2.21 8.64
N ARG A 109 9.38 1.76 7.44
CA ARG A 109 10.68 1.12 7.21
C ARG A 109 11.88 2.02 7.51
N VAL A 110 11.75 3.32 7.27
CA VAL A 110 12.82 4.30 7.53
C VAL A 110 12.81 4.86 8.95
N CYS A 111 11.81 4.48 9.75
CA CYS A 111 11.65 4.98 11.10
C CYS A 111 12.65 4.31 12.04
N PRO A 112 13.49 5.08 12.78
CA PRO A 112 14.45 4.49 13.71
C PRO A 112 13.79 3.83 14.94
N MET A 113 12.50 4.14 15.18
CA MET A 113 11.72 3.52 16.26
C MET A 113 11.19 2.13 15.91
N GLN A 114 11.49 1.63 14.70
CA GLN A 114 11.15 0.25 14.37
C GLN A 114 12.16 -0.72 14.99
N PRO A 115 11.71 -1.74 15.72
CA PRO A 115 12.59 -2.83 16.11
C PRO A 115 13.11 -3.55 14.86
N LYS A 116 14.24 -4.25 14.99
CA LYS A 116 14.73 -5.11 13.92
C LYS A 116 13.78 -6.28 13.77
N PHE A 117 13.12 -6.38 12.62
CA PHE A 117 12.28 -7.53 12.28
C PHE A 117 13.01 -8.40 11.26
N GLU A 118 12.86 -9.68 11.39
CA GLU A 118 13.19 -10.59 10.31
C GLU A 118 12.25 -10.35 9.13
N ALA A 119 12.77 -10.48 7.91
CA ALA A 119 11.95 -10.39 6.72
C ALA A 119 10.88 -11.50 6.77
N GLY A 120 9.61 -11.10 6.63
CA GLY A 120 8.51 -12.06 6.55
C GLY A 120 8.66 -12.98 5.33
N LYS A 121 7.94 -14.11 5.34
CA LYS A 121 7.90 -15.04 4.22
C LYS A 121 7.38 -14.34 2.96
N THR A 122 8.06 -14.55 1.85
CA THR A 122 7.59 -14.07 0.55
C THR A 122 6.36 -14.88 0.13
N LEU A 123 5.29 -14.20 -0.23
CA LEU A 123 4.05 -14.85 -0.68
C LEU A 123 4.23 -15.62 -2.01
N GLY A 124 5.28 -15.29 -2.77
CA GLY A 124 5.59 -15.97 -4.03
C GLY A 124 4.54 -15.76 -5.13
N LEU A 125 3.78 -14.66 -5.07
CA LEU A 125 2.86 -14.28 -6.14
C LEU A 125 3.63 -13.66 -7.29
N LYS A 126 3.44 -14.24 -8.49
CA LYS A 126 3.99 -13.68 -9.73
C LYS A 126 3.01 -12.68 -10.33
N LEU A 127 3.50 -11.59 -10.89
CA LEU A 127 2.67 -10.58 -11.54
C LEU A 127 1.82 -11.16 -12.68
N CYS A 128 2.34 -12.14 -13.44
CA CYS A 128 1.60 -12.82 -14.50
C CYS A 128 0.37 -13.61 -14.00
N ALA A 129 0.32 -13.99 -12.74
CA ALA A 129 -0.87 -14.61 -12.15
C ALA A 129 -1.96 -13.58 -11.76
N LEU A 130 -1.59 -12.31 -11.68
CA LEU A 130 -2.49 -11.20 -11.36
C LEU A 130 -2.91 -10.43 -12.61
N VAL A 131 -2.04 -10.36 -13.63
CA VAL A 131 -2.29 -9.72 -14.92
C VAL A 131 -2.48 -10.82 -15.96
N THR A 132 -3.69 -11.35 -16.03
CA THR A 132 -4.06 -12.50 -16.86
C THR A 132 -5.55 -12.47 -17.19
N GLU A 133 -5.92 -13.04 -18.35
CA GLU A 133 -7.28 -13.37 -18.75
C GLU A 133 -7.73 -14.74 -18.20
N ASP A 134 -6.78 -15.58 -17.79
CA ASP A 134 -7.10 -16.86 -17.17
C ASP A 134 -7.74 -16.65 -15.79
N GLN A 135 -9.06 -16.83 -15.76
CA GLN A 135 -9.86 -16.64 -14.55
C GLN A 135 -9.51 -17.65 -13.44
N SER A 136 -9.07 -18.85 -13.79
CA SER A 136 -8.66 -19.88 -12.84
C SER A 136 -7.36 -19.46 -12.14
N LEU A 137 -6.36 -19.04 -12.91
CA LEU A 137 -5.08 -18.56 -12.41
C LEU A 137 -5.25 -17.32 -11.53
N PHE A 138 -6.08 -16.35 -11.96
CA PHE A 138 -6.38 -15.17 -11.18
C PHE A 138 -7.08 -15.51 -9.86
N SER A 139 -8.08 -16.40 -9.88
CA SER A 139 -8.81 -16.80 -8.69
C SER A 139 -7.93 -17.50 -7.66
N ALA A 140 -7.03 -18.37 -8.12
CA ALA A 140 -6.05 -19.01 -7.24
C ALA A 140 -5.10 -17.99 -6.58
N ALA A 141 -4.67 -16.97 -7.34
CA ALA A 141 -3.84 -15.89 -6.81
C ALA A 141 -4.60 -15.06 -5.75
N ILE A 142 -5.87 -14.74 -6.01
CA ILE A 142 -6.75 -14.03 -5.05
C ILE A 142 -6.98 -14.85 -3.78
N GLN A 143 -7.22 -16.15 -3.92
CA GLN A 143 -7.40 -17.04 -2.77
C GLN A 143 -6.16 -17.06 -1.88
N LYS A 144 -4.99 -17.23 -2.48
CA LYS A 144 -3.70 -17.18 -1.78
C LYS A 144 -3.49 -15.84 -1.07
N LEU A 145 -3.75 -14.73 -1.75
CA LEU A 145 -3.63 -13.40 -1.19
C LEU A 145 -4.62 -13.18 -0.03
N SER A 146 -5.86 -13.66 -0.18
CA SER A 146 -6.91 -13.53 0.84
C SER A 146 -6.55 -14.26 2.14
N GLY A 147 -5.85 -15.37 2.06
CA GLY A 147 -5.37 -16.11 3.23
C GLY A 147 -4.39 -15.30 4.09
N GLU A 148 -3.59 -14.43 3.46
CA GLU A 148 -2.58 -13.64 4.15
C GLU A 148 -3.08 -12.26 4.63
N ILE A 149 -3.92 -11.60 3.84
CA ILE A 149 -4.30 -10.19 4.11
C ILE A 149 -5.80 -10.00 4.37
N GLY A 150 -6.57 -11.08 4.33
CA GLY A 150 -8.02 -11.07 4.49
C GLY A 150 -8.80 -10.71 3.21
N LYS A 151 -10.02 -11.22 3.13
CA LYS A 151 -10.91 -11.09 1.94
C LYS A 151 -11.20 -9.64 1.57
N ASN A 152 -11.35 -8.75 2.56
CA ASN A 152 -11.65 -7.35 2.31
C ASN A 152 -10.50 -6.59 1.62
N ALA A 153 -9.26 -6.91 1.95
CA ALA A 153 -8.09 -6.32 1.31
C ALA A 153 -7.83 -6.94 -0.09
N ALA A 154 -8.13 -8.23 -0.27
CA ALA A 154 -7.93 -8.99 -1.50
C ALA A 154 -9.15 -8.97 -2.45
N ARG A 155 -9.98 -7.93 -2.46
CA ARG A 155 -11.11 -7.84 -3.41
C ARG A 155 -10.63 -7.87 -4.85
N PRO A 156 -11.20 -8.73 -5.73
CA PRO A 156 -10.69 -8.95 -7.09
C PRO A 156 -10.51 -7.67 -7.91
N GLN A 157 -11.50 -6.76 -7.92
CA GLN A 157 -11.41 -5.50 -8.68
C GLN A 157 -10.30 -4.59 -8.17
N ARG A 158 -10.12 -4.53 -6.85
CA ARG A 158 -9.05 -3.77 -6.20
C ARG A 158 -7.67 -4.32 -6.57
N VAL A 159 -7.53 -5.64 -6.53
CA VAL A 159 -6.28 -6.30 -6.92
C VAL A 159 -5.99 -6.10 -8.40
N ARG A 160 -7.00 -6.21 -9.29
CA ARG A 160 -6.84 -5.93 -10.72
C ARG A 160 -6.39 -4.50 -10.98
N ALA A 161 -7.03 -3.52 -10.34
CA ALA A 161 -6.66 -2.11 -10.50
C ALA A 161 -5.18 -1.86 -10.12
N GLN A 162 -4.71 -2.49 -9.04
CA GLN A 162 -3.30 -2.40 -8.64
C GLN A 162 -2.38 -3.20 -9.57
N ALA A 163 -2.79 -4.39 -9.99
CA ALA A 163 -2.02 -5.22 -10.92
C ALA A 163 -1.79 -4.52 -12.26
N ALA A 164 -2.75 -3.75 -12.75
CA ALA A 164 -2.58 -2.91 -13.94
C ALA A 164 -1.46 -1.87 -13.76
N LEU A 165 -1.41 -1.19 -12.61
CA LEU A 165 -0.32 -0.25 -12.29
C LEU A 165 1.04 -0.95 -12.21
N LEU A 166 1.09 -2.13 -11.59
CA LEU A 166 2.31 -2.92 -11.52
C LEU A 166 2.78 -3.34 -12.91
N ALA A 167 1.87 -3.74 -13.80
CA ALA A 167 2.19 -4.07 -15.18
C ALA A 167 2.84 -2.89 -15.91
N GLY A 168 2.23 -1.69 -15.81
CA GLY A 168 2.80 -0.47 -16.37
C GLY A 168 4.17 -0.10 -15.80
N ASN A 169 4.34 -0.28 -14.48
CA ASN A 169 5.60 0.00 -13.79
C ASN A 169 6.69 -1.07 -14.04
N SER A 170 6.31 -2.28 -14.44
CA SER A 170 7.27 -3.36 -14.76
C SER A 170 8.09 -3.08 -16.01
N GLY A 171 7.57 -2.28 -16.95
CA GLY A 171 8.19 -2.05 -18.26
C GLY A 171 8.14 -3.27 -19.20
N ASP A 172 7.38 -4.32 -18.86
CA ASP A 172 7.32 -5.58 -19.63
C ASP A 172 6.11 -5.57 -20.57
N ALA A 173 6.39 -5.45 -21.87
CA ALA A 173 5.40 -5.34 -22.92
C ALA A 173 4.49 -6.59 -23.07
N LYS A 174 4.85 -7.73 -22.48
CA LYS A 174 4.01 -8.95 -22.53
C LYS A 174 2.62 -8.76 -21.91
N TYR A 175 2.45 -7.73 -21.06
CA TYR A 175 1.17 -7.42 -20.43
C TYR A 175 0.23 -6.59 -21.32
N LEU A 176 0.69 -6.06 -22.45
CA LEU A 176 -0.11 -5.21 -23.35
C LEU A 176 -1.45 -5.84 -23.76
N PRO A 177 -1.51 -7.12 -24.20
CA PRO A 177 -2.79 -7.71 -24.61
C PRO A 177 -3.84 -7.75 -23.49
N VAL A 178 -3.43 -8.10 -22.28
CA VAL A 178 -4.32 -8.14 -21.11
C VAL A 178 -4.76 -6.72 -20.73
N LEU A 179 -3.87 -5.75 -20.74
CA LEU A 179 -4.18 -4.36 -20.43
C LEU A 179 -5.14 -3.75 -21.46
N GLU A 180 -5.06 -4.14 -22.70
CA GLU A 180 -5.97 -3.72 -23.78
C GLU A 180 -7.41 -4.18 -23.52
N SER A 181 -7.57 -5.45 -23.14
CA SER A 181 -8.85 -5.99 -22.70
C SER A 181 -9.38 -5.27 -21.45
N TRP A 182 -8.53 -5.06 -20.45
CA TRP A 182 -8.92 -4.43 -19.18
C TRP A 182 -9.27 -2.95 -19.30
N ALA A 183 -8.76 -2.24 -20.32
CA ALA A 183 -9.10 -0.84 -20.59
C ALA A 183 -10.58 -0.61 -20.89
N ASN A 184 -11.33 -1.67 -21.25
CA ASN A 184 -12.74 -1.65 -21.59
C ASN A 184 -13.65 -2.25 -20.51
N LEU A 185 -13.11 -2.66 -19.36
CA LEU A 185 -13.90 -3.22 -18.26
C LEU A 185 -14.77 -2.13 -17.59
N PRO A 186 -15.94 -2.51 -17.04
CA PRO A 186 -16.87 -1.57 -16.40
C PRO A 186 -16.39 -1.02 -15.06
N PHE A 187 -15.24 -1.46 -14.58
CA PHE A 187 -14.63 -1.02 -13.32
C PHE A 187 -13.66 0.12 -13.58
N GLU A 188 -14.08 1.34 -13.28
CA GLU A 188 -13.36 2.58 -13.60
C GLU A 188 -11.86 2.53 -13.23
N ALA A 189 -11.54 2.15 -11.99
CA ALA A 189 -10.15 2.10 -11.55
C ALA A 189 -9.31 1.07 -12.33
N VAL A 190 -9.90 -0.07 -12.72
CA VAL A 190 -9.20 -1.07 -13.55
C VAL A 190 -8.96 -0.51 -14.94
N ALA A 191 -9.99 0.05 -15.57
CA ALA A 191 -9.92 0.57 -16.93
C ALA A 191 -8.93 1.75 -17.04
N GLU A 192 -9.01 2.71 -16.13
CA GLU A 192 -8.11 3.86 -16.10
C GLU A 192 -6.64 3.47 -15.87
N HIS A 193 -6.40 2.58 -14.92
CA HIS A 193 -5.04 2.10 -14.66
C HIS A 193 -4.50 1.26 -15.82
N ALA A 194 -5.35 0.48 -16.49
CA ALA A 194 -4.96 -0.29 -17.66
C ALA A 194 -4.63 0.62 -18.87
N ARG A 195 -5.42 1.67 -19.12
CA ARG A 195 -5.12 2.66 -20.17
C ARG A 195 -3.78 3.33 -19.93
N TRP A 196 -3.54 3.83 -18.73
CA TRP A 196 -2.26 4.42 -18.34
C TRP A 196 -1.08 3.44 -18.51
N ALA A 197 -1.24 2.21 -18.05
CA ALA A 197 -0.21 1.20 -18.13
C ALA A 197 0.14 0.83 -19.58
N LYS A 198 -0.89 0.71 -20.45
CA LYS A 198 -0.73 0.47 -21.87
C LYS A 198 0.05 1.61 -22.56
N GLU A 199 -0.32 2.86 -22.32
CA GLU A 199 0.41 4.02 -22.88
C GLU A 199 1.87 4.04 -22.44
N ARG A 200 2.13 3.78 -21.16
CA ARG A 200 3.47 3.74 -20.61
C ARG A 200 4.34 2.66 -21.24
N LEU A 201 3.79 1.45 -21.40
CA LEU A 201 4.52 0.33 -22.01
C LEU A 201 4.77 0.54 -23.50
N SER A 202 3.82 1.15 -24.23
CA SER A 202 3.97 1.48 -25.65
C SER A 202 5.07 2.53 -25.85
N LYS A 203 5.13 3.58 -25.02
CA LYS A 203 6.19 4.59 -25.08
C LYS A 203 7.58 3.98 -24.79
N ALA A 204 7.68 3.13 -23.77
CA ALA A 204 8.94 2.46 -23.43
C ALA A 204 9.44 1.49 -24.52
N GLY A 205 8.55 0.91 -25.31
CA GLY A 205 8.88 0.08 -26.48
C GLY A 205 9.51 0.91 -27.61
N LEU A 206 8.97 2.10 -27.89
CA LEU A 206 9.48 3.00 -28.92
C LEU A 206 10.88 3.55 -28.59
N ASP A 207 11.15 3.84 -27.32
CA ASP A 207 12.47 4.34 -26.90
C ASP A 207 13.58 3.28 -27.00
N ARG A 208 13.23 2.00 -26.94
CA ARG A 208 14.20 0.90 -27.09
C ARG A 208 14.55 0.65 -28.58
N THR A 209 13.62 0.83 -29.48
CA THR A 209 13.86 0.66 -30.93
C THR A 209 14.70 1.80 -31.51
N ASN A 210 14.59 3.03 -30.97
CA ASN A 210 15.38 4.18 -31.41
C ASN A 210 16.82 4.23 -30.84
N LYS A 211 17.21 3.33 -29.95
CA LYS A 211 18.58 3.25 -29.39
C LYS A 211 19.45 2.14 -30.03
N THR A 212 18.92 1.43 -30.98
CA THR A 212 19.60 0.33 -31.71
C THR A 212 19.97 0.67 -33.16
N ASP A 213 19.75 1.93 -33.56
CA ASP A 213 20.27 2.54 -34.78
C ASP A 213 21.38 3.56 -34.36
#